data_0cae222272facc2497e7a3e743bb9b11
#
_entry.id   0cae222272facc2497e7a3e743bb9b11
#
_cell.length_a   1.000
_cell.length_b   1.000
_cell.length_c   1.000
_cell.angle_alpha   90.00
_cell.angle_beta   90.00
_cell.angle_gamma   90.00
#
_symmetry.space_group_name_H-M   'P 1'
#
loop_
_entity.id
_entity.type
_entity.pdbx_description
1 polymer ?
#
loop_
_entity_poly.entity_id
_entity_poly.type
_entity_poly.pdbx_seq_one_letter_code
_entity_poly.pdbx_strand_id
1 'polypeptide(L)'
;MVVLSFQAVGFPAPNGPHQCQNCSVLRRRQSGGIRVGNTNIRCGIAEPSGEPAPVGQKTQYRDGVFERAFMTLFARKMERFGKAGADDQKKKKKKKKNGWGNWGWWDEYEYESFVEVSKRVMQGRSRLQQQQVVTEVLLSMLPPGAPAQFRKLFPPTKWAAEFNAALTVPFFHWLVGPSEVVEVEVDGVKQRSGVHIKKCRYLENSGCVGMCVNMCKIPTQDFFTNEFGLPLTMIPNFEDMSCDMVYGQVPPRFEEDPVSKQPCLADVCSMANPSSSICPKLQA
;
A
#
# COMPACT_ATOMS: atom_id res chain seq x y z
N MET A 1 -44.94 15.94 7.71
CA MET A 1 -44.71 14.75 8.54
C MET A 1 -44.94 13.54 7.65
N VAL A 2 -43.90 13.10 6.97
CA VAL A 2 -43.90 11.91 6.11
C VAL A 2 -42.73 11.05 6.54
N VAL A 3 -43.05 9.92 7.16
CA VAL A 3 -42.11 8.90 7.63
C VAL A 3 -41.84 7.98 6.45
N LEU A 4 -40.63 7.97 5.94
CA LEU A 4 -40.15 6.98 4.95
C LEU A 4 -39.45 5.85 5.68
N SER A 5 -40.11 4.70 5.74
CA SER A 5 -39.56 3.44 6.23
C SER A 5 -38.59 2.87 5.22
N PHE A 6 -37.31 2.72 5.61
CA PHE A 6 -36.37 1.93 4.86
C PHE A 6 -36.51 0.45 5.24
N GLN A 7 -36.96 -0.35 4.28
CA GLN A 7 -36.90 -1.82 4.37
C GLN A 7 -35.53 -2.30 4.02
N ALA A 8 -34.91 -3.05 4.92
CA ALA A 8 -33.66 -3.76 4.70
C ALA A 8 -33.86 -4.86 3.65
N VAL A 9 -33.16 -4.78 2.55
CA VAL A 9 -33.04 -5.85 1.55
C VAL A 9 -31.94 -6.80 1.98
N GLY A 10 -32.38 -8.00 2.40
CA GLY A 10 -31.44 -9.07 2.77
C GLY A 10 -30.74 -9.65 1.54
N PHE A 11 -29.42 -9.73 1.60
CA PHE A 11 -28.61 -10.44 0.64
C PHE A 11 -28.57 -11.93 0.97
N PRO A 12 -28.73 -12.83 -0.02
CA PRO A 12 -28.57 -14.26 0.19
C PRO A 12 -27.10 -14.63 0.35
N ALA A 13 -26.81 -15.49 1.32
CA ALA A 13 -25.50 -16.07 1.55
C ALA A 13 -25.07 -16.95 0.37
N PRO A 14 -23.78 -16.94 -0.03
CA PRO A 14 -23.29 -17.88 -1.04
C PRO A 14 -23.08 -19.27 -0.43
N ASN A 15 -23.68 -20.27 -1.09
CA ASN A 15 -23.57 -21.69 -0.77
C ASN A 15 -22.19 -22.25 -1.14
N GLY A 16 -21.63 -23.02 -0.22
CA GLY A 16 -20.88 -24.25 -0.32
C GLY A 16 -19.61 -24.35 -1.17
N PRO A 17 -18.70 -25.28 -0.83
CA PRO A 17 -17.36 -25.37 -1.38
C PRO A 17 -17.36 -25.96 -2.78
N HIS A 18 -16.81 -25.26 -3.75
CA HIS A 18 -16.47 -25.82 -5.05
C HIS A 18 -15.22 -26.70 -4.93
N GLN A 19 -15.44 -28.02 -4.95
CA GLN A 19 -14.40 -29.02 -5.16
C GLN A 19 -13.77 -28.82 -6.54
N CYS A 20 -12.49 -28.53 -6.60
CA CYS A 20 -11.69 -28.66 -7.82
C CYS A 20 -11.50 -30.14 -8.15
N GLN A 21 -12.33 -30.67 -9.05
CA GLN A 21 -12.07 -31.93 -9.78
C GLN A 21 -11.25 -31.56 -11.01
N ASN A 22 -9.98 -31.92 -11.02
CA ASN A 22 -9.13 -32.34 -12.13
C ASN A 22 -7.64 -32.10 -11.80
N CYS A 23 -7.11 -32.95 -10.91
CA CYS A 23 -5.68 -33.24 -10.89
C CYS A 23 -5.48 -34.62 -11.51
N SER A 24 -5.20 -34.69 -12.79
CA SER A 24 -4.73 -35.92 -13.45
C SER A 24 -3.26 -36.15 -13.10
N VAL A 25 -3.01 -37.12 -12.21
CA VAL A 25 -1.67 -37.61 -11.88
C VAL A 25 -1.16 -38.48 -13.00
N LEU A 26 -0.27 -37.96 -13.82
CA LEU A 26 0.52 -38.79 -14.75
C LEU A 26 1.66 -39.47 -13.99
N ARG A 27 1.45 -40.73 -13.61
CA ARG A 27 2.54 -41.64 -13.20
C ARG A 27 3.45 -41.92 -14.38
N ARG A 28 4.66 -41.40 -14.35
CA ARG A 28 5.74 -41.77 -15.26
C ARG A 28 6.65 -42.78 -14.57
N ARG A 29 6.79 -43.97 -15.23
CA ARG A 29 7.71 -45.03 -14.84
C ARG A 29 9.16 -44.55 -14.79
N GLN A 30 9.88 -44.99 -13.78
CA GLN A 30 11.33 -44.82 -13.62
C GLN A 30 12.08 -45.67 -14.66
N SER A 31 13.06 -45.09 -15.32
CA SER A 31 14.27 -45.74 -15.77
C SER A 31 15.42 -44.72 -15.85
N GLY A 32 16.44 -44.96 -15.06
CA GLY A 32 17.85 -44.64 -15.31
C GLY A 32 18.30 -43.21 -15.56
N GLY A 33 18.91 -42.54 -14.53
CA GLY A 33 20.15 -41.82 -14.73
C GLY A 33 20.08 -40.37 -15.23
N ILE A 34 20.63 -39.49 -14.41
CA ILE A 34 21.12 -38.11 -14.56
C ILE A 34 20.28 -37.13 -13.73
N ARG A 35 20.86 -36.71 -12.62
CA ARG A 35 20.37 -35.56 -11.81
C ARG A 35 20.59 -34.28 -12.59
N VAL A 36 19.59 -33.85 -13.32
CA VAL A 36 19.49 -32.45 -13.77
C VAL A 36 18.79 -31.69 -12.65
N GLY A 37 19.48 -30.73 -12.05
CA GLY A 37 18.88 -29.85 -11.06
C GLY A 37 17.68 -29.13 -11.65
N ASN A 38 16.50 -29.39 -11.07
CA ASN A 38 15.26 -28.78 -11.49
C ASN A 38 15.25 -27.33 -10.99
N THR A 39 15.90 -26.44 -11.72
CA THR A 39 15.68 -25.00 -11.57
C THR A 39 14.31 -24.68 -12.18
N ASN A 40 13.28 -24.75 -11.36
CA ASN A 40 12.01 -24.16 -11.69
C ASN A 40 12.21 -22.66 -11.87
N ILE A 41 12.52 -22.26 -13.10
CA ILE A 41 12.38 -20.86 -13.52
C ILE A 41 10.86 -20.60 -13.55
N ARG A 42 10.30 -20.24 -12.40
CA ARG A 42 8.98 -19.66 -12.36
C ARG A 42 9.07 -18.29 -13.02
N CYS A 43 8.48 -18.18 -14.19
CA CYS A 43 8.21 -16.90 -14.82
C CYS A 43 7.36 -16.09 -13.83
N GLY A 44 7.96 -15.06 -13.19
CA GLY A 44 7.32 -14.28 -12.14
C GLY A 44 6.35 -13.23 -12.67
N ILE A 45 5.32 -13.69 -13.39
CA ILE A 45 4.08 -12.95 -13.51
C ILE A 45 3.31 -13.31 -12.25
N ALA A 46 3.03 -12.31 -11.42
CA ALA A 46 2.46 -12.40 -10.09
C ALA A 46 1.50 -13.59 -9.92
N GLU A 47 1.93 -14.58 -9.12
CA GLU A 47 0.95 -15.52 -8.55
C GLU A 47 -0.05 -14.68 -7.74
N PRO A 48 -1.36 -15.03 -7.77
CA PRO A 48 -2.32 -14.38 -6.92
C PRO A 48 -1.80 -14.42 -5.50
N SER A 49 -1.61 -13.26 -4.91
CA SER A 49 -1.18 -13.10 -3.54
C SER A 49 -2.07 -13.95 -2.64
N GLY A 50 -1.45 -14.81 -1.82
CA GLY A 50 -2.18 -15.72 -0.92
C GLY A 50 -3.16 -14.96 -0.03
N GLU A 51 -4.10 -15.68 0.58
CA GLU A 51 -5.03 -15.08 1.54
C GLU A 51 -4.26 -14.52 2.74
N PRO A 52 -4.56 -13.30 3.19
CA PRO A 52 -3.93 -12.74 4.38
C PRO A 52 -4.38 -13.49 5.64
N ALA A 53 -3.57 -13.44 6.69
CA ALA A 53 -3.93 -13.99 7.99
C ALA A 53 -5.17 -13.25 8.56
N PRO A 54 -6.03 -13.94 9.33
CA PRO A 54 -7.16 -13.31 10.02
C PRO A 54 -6.76 -12.10 10.85
N VAL A 55 -7.73 -11.22 11.15
CA VAL A 55 -7.50 -10.08 12.05
C VAL A 55 -6.98 -10.58 13.41
N GLY A 56 -5.98 -9.88 13.93
CA GLY A 56 -5.29 -10.30 15.19
C GLY A 56 -4.10 -11.25 14.97
N GLN A 57 -3.92 -11.81 13.77
CA GLN A 57 -2.73 -12.59 13.41
C GLN A 57 -1.91 -11.85 12.37
N LYS A 58 -0.57 -11.87 12.52
CA LYS A 58 0.34 -11.21 11.57
C LYS A 58 0.47 -12.04 10.31
N THR A 59 0.22 -11.43 9.16
CA THR A 59 0.41 -12.04 7.85
C THR A 59 1.90 -12.22 7.55
N GLN A 60 2.27 -13.39 7.05
CA GLN A 60 3.65 -13.66 6.63
C GLN A 60 3.76 -13.44 5.12
N TYR A 61 4.73 -12.65 4.73
CA TYR A 61 5.02 -12.30 3.34
C TYR A 61 6.33 -12.92 2.89
N ARG A 62 6.40 -13.32 1.62
CA ARG A 62 7.64 -13.75 0.96
C ARG A 62 7.95 -12.77 -0.15
N ASP A 63 8.80 -11.81 0.15
CA ASP A 63 9.20 -10.80 -0.82
C ASP A 63 10.20 -11.39 -1.81
N GLY A 64 9.92 -11.26 -3.11
CA GLY A 64 10.83 -11.58 -4.19
C GLY A 64 11.94 -10.52 -4.34
N VAL A 65 12.81 -10.72 -5.33
CA VAL A 65 13.93 -9.80 -5.59
C VAL A 65 13.44 -8.42 -6.01
N PHE A 66 12.35 -8.37 -6.78
CA PHE A 66 11.76 -7.13 -7.27
C PHE A 66 11.16 -6.31 -6.13
N GLU A 67 10.35 -6.94 -5.28
CA GLU A 67 9.73 -6.30 -4.13
C GLU A 67 10.79 -5.73 -3.18
N ARG A 68 11.83 -6.49 -2.89
CA ARG A 68 12.95 -6.05 -2.04
C ARG A 68 13.72 -4.88 -2.64
N ALA A 69 13.97 -4.90 -3.95
CA ALA A 69 14.64 -3.80 -4.66
C ALA A 69 13.82 -2.50 -4.58
N PHE A 70 12.50 -2.57 -4.82
CA PHE A 70 11.60 -1.41 -4.70
C PHE A 70 11.52 -0.89 -3.26
N MET A 71 11.35 -1.77 -2.29
CA MET A 71 11.33 -1.44 -0.87
C MET A 71 12.61 -0.73 -0.44
N THR A 72 13.78 -1.28 -0.83
CA THR A 72 15.07 -0.68 -0.53
C THR A 72 15.22 0.71 -1.17
N LEU A 73 14.83 0.86 -2.43
CA LEU A 73 14.89 2.15 -3.12
C LEU A 73 13.98 3.18 -2.44
N PHE A 74 12.76 2.78 -2.12
CA PHE A 74 11.78 3.66 -1.47
C PHE A 74 12.24 4.06 -0.05
N ALA A 75 12.71 3.11 0.76
CA ALA A 75 13.23 3.37 2.09
C ALA A 75 14.43 4.34 2.08
N ARG A 76 15.39 4.14 1.17
CA ARG A 76 16.53 5.06 1.01
C ARG A 76 16.11 6.47 0.62
N LYS A 77 15.13 6.61 -0.25
CA LYS A 77 14.56 7.90 -0.62
C LYS A 77 13.85 8.56 0.56
N MET A 78 13.02 7.80 1.28
CA MET A 78 12.37 8.26 2.50
C MET A 78 13.39 8.76 3.55
N GLU A 79 14.48 8.03 3.78
CA GLU A 79 15.55 8.49 4.69
C GLU A 79 16.22 9.77 4.23
N ARG A 80 16.47 9.91 2.93
CA ARG A 80 17.12 11.10 2.35
C ARG A 80 16.26 12.33 2.54
N PHE A 81 15.00 12.29 2.11
CA PHE A 81 14.07 13.41 2.25
C PHE A 81 13.66 13.65 3.70
N GLY A 82 13.54 12.57 4.47
CA GLY A 82 13.27 12.67 5.90
C GLY A 82 14.36 13.38 6.71
N LYS A 83 15.61 13.35 6.27
CA LYS A 83 16.73 14.08 6.90
C LYS A 83 16.80 15.54 6.49
N ALA A 84 16.41 15.86 5.27
CA ALA A 84 16.47 17.24 4.75
C ALA A 84 15.55 18.23 5.48
N GLY A 85 14.51 17.74 6.16
CA GLY A 85 13.60 18.58 6.97
C GLY A 85 13.85 18.57 8.49
N ALA A 86 14.82 17.79 8.96
CA ALA A 86 15.21 17.76 10.36
C ALA A 86 16.44 18.67 10.53
N ASP A 87 16.18 19.86 11.03
CA ASP A 87 17.12 20.93 11.31
C ASP A 87 18.52 20.47 11.73
N ASP A 88 19.48 21.22 11.27
CA ASP A 88 20.93 21.20 11.47
C ASP A 88 21.38 21.30 12.96
N GLN A 89 20.85 20.48 13.86
CA GLN A 89 21.34 20.40 15.22
C GLN A 89 21.40 18.98 15.76
N LYS A 90 22.47 18.27 15.47
CA LYS A 90 23.35 17.61 16.43
C LYS A 90 24.34 16.61 15.81
N LYS A 91 25.60 17.09 15.77
CA LYS A 91 26.83 16.31 15.95
C LYS A 91 27.06 15.08 15.10
N LYS A 92 27.90 15.27 14.08
CA LYS A 92 28.87 14.29 13.57
C LYS A 92 29.36 13.34 14.67
N LYS A 93 28.69 12.23 14.90
CA LYS A 93 29.36 11.05 15.44
C LYS A 93 30.09 10.41 14.26
N LYS A 94 31.42 10.58 14.24
CA LYS A 94 32.35 9.84 13.40
C LYS A 94 32.05 8.34 13.51
N LYS A 95 31.34 7.76 12.56
CA LYS A 95 31.41 6.32 12.31
C LYS A 95 32.79 6.04 11.73
N LYS A 96 33.64 5.38 12.52
CA LYS A 96 34.94 4.83 12.09
C LYS A 96 34.70 4.06 10.78
N LYS A 97 35.37 4.50 9.72
CA LYS A 97 35.59 3.69 8.51
C LYS A 97 36.44 2.52 8.90
N ASN A 98 35.86 1.35 9.06
CA ASN A 98 36.62 0.11 8.99
C ASN A 98 36.46 -0.43 7.58
N GLY A 99 37.58 -0.51 6.90
CA GLY A 99 37.97 -1.51 5.92
C GLY A 99 37.16 -1.58 4.62
N TRP A 100 37.87 -1.41 3.53
CA TRP A 100 37.50 -1.93 2.22
C TRP A 100 36.93 -3.34 2.34
N GLY A 101 35.66 -3.51 2.00
CA GLY A 101 35.00 -4.80 1.99
C GLY A 101 33.58 -4.70 1.46
N ASN A 102 33.42 -5.15 0.24
CA ASN A 102 32.15 -5.56 -0.36
C ASN A 102 31.12 -4.44 -0.61
N TRP A 103 31.08 -3.95 -1.82
CA TRP A 103 29.96 -3.24 -2.41
C TRP A 103 28.78 -4.24 -2.58
N GLY A 104 28.17 -4.63 -1.46
CA GLY A 104 26.88 -5.27 -1.46
C GLY A 104 25.80 -4.25 -1.84
N TRP A 105 25.36 -4.28 -3.07
CA TRP A 105 24.19 -3.54 -3.57
C TRP A 105 22.92 -3.92 -2.82
N TRP A 106 22.99 -4.83 -1.87
CA TRP A 106 21.92 -5.58 -1.24
C TRP A 106 21.96 -5.49 0.28
N ASP A 107 22.16 -4.29 0.86
CA ASP A 107 21.68 -4.06 2.22
C ASP A 107 20.14 -4.06 2.12
N GLU A 108 19.58 -5.26 2.23
CA GLU A 108 18.16 -5.52 2.09
C GLU A 108 17.44 -4.87 3.26
N TYR A 109 16.57 -3.92 2.94
CA TYR A 109 15.58 -3.46 3.91
C TYR A 109 14.54 -4.56 4.04
N GLU A 110 14.42 -5.13 5.22
CA GLU A 110 13.23 -5.88 5.61
C GLU A 110 12.04 -4.91 5.72
N TYR A 111 10.83 -5.41 5.55
CA TYR A 111 9.64 -4.56 5.56
C TYR A 111 9.49 -3.79 6.88
N GLU A 112 9.81 -4.41 8.00
CA GLU A 112 9.82 -3.78 9.31
C GLU A 112 10.79 -2.57 9.36
N SER A 113 11.95 -2.69 8.75
CA SER A 113 12.92 -1.59 8.64
C SER A 113 12.38 -0.42 7.82
N PHE A 114 11.65 -0.70 6.74
CA PHE A 114 10.94 0.32 5.95
C PHE A 114 9.87 1.03 6.80
N VAL A 115 9.08 0.29 7.58
CA VAL A 115 8.08 0.86 8.49
C VAL A 115 8.74 1.73 9.56
N GLU A 116 9.88 1.31 10.12
CA GLU A 116 10.64 2.11 11.09
C GLU A 116 11.21 3.40 10.48
N VAL A 117 11.64 3.38 9.22
CA VAL A 117 12.02 4.60 8.48
C VAL A 117 10.82 5.54 8.38
N SER A 118 9.65 5.03 8.03
CA SER A 118 8.41 5.82 7.93
C SER A 118 8.02 6.44 9.28
N LYS A 119 8.12 5.69 10.38
CA LYS A 119 7.88 6.21 11.74
C LYS A 119 8.84 7.35 12.09
N ARG A 120 10.13 7.21 11.77
CA ARG A 120 11.14 8.27 11.99
C ARG A 120 10.84 9.53 11.18
N VAL A 121 10.41 9.38 9.94
CA VAL A 121 9.98 10.52 9.10
C VAL A 121 8.79 11.23 9.70
N MET A 122 7.84 10.49 10.27
CA MET A 122 6.66 11.06 10.90
C MET A 122 6.98 11.82 12.22
N GLN A 123 8.04 11.43 12.93
CA GLN A 123 8.41 12.04 14.22
C GLN A 123 8.80 13.51 14.07
N GLY A 124 8.21 14.37 14.90
CA GLY A 124 8.53 15.81 14.97
C GLY A 124 8.04 16.63 13.77
N ARG A 125 7.24 16.04 12.88
CA ARG A 125 6.66 16.75 11.73
C ARG A 125 5.15 16.89 11.87
N SER A 126 4.64 18.02 11.40
CA SER A 126 3.21 18.23 11.24
C SER A 126 2.65 17.31 10.15
N ARG A 127 1.33 17.14 10.10
CA ARG A 127 0.62 16.39 9.07
C ARG A 127 1.05 16.79 7.65
N LEU A 128 1.05 18.07 7.36
CA LEU A 128 1.43 18.61 6.04
C LEU A 128 2.89 18.31 5.69
N GLN A 129 3.80 18.44 6.64
CA GLN A 129 5.22 18.12 6.43
C GLN A 129 5.44 16.62 6.16
N GLN A 130 4.66 15.73 6.81
CA GLN A 130 4.69 14.30 6.56
C GLN A 130 4.25 13.99 5.14
N GLN A 131 3.13 14.55 4.69
CA GLN A 131 2.58 14.41 3.35
C GLN A 131 3.56 14.93 2.29
N GLN A 132 4.15 16.10 2.52
CA GLN A 132 5.14 16.69 1.62
C GLN A 132 6.34 15.77 1.39
N VAL A 133 6.90 15.19 2.45
CA VAL A 133 8.03 14.24 2.32
C VAL A 133 7.64 13.07 1.43
N VAL A 134 6.46 12.51 1.59
CA VAL A 134 6.01 11.38 0.74
C VAL A 134 5.85 11.81 -0.71
N THR A 135 5.24 12.97 -0.96
CA THR A 135 5.09 13.51 -2.31
C THR A 135 6.45 13.73 -2.99
N GLU A 136 7.43 14.29 -2.28
CA GLU A 136 8.80 14.47 -2.79
C GLU A 136 9.46 13.12 -3.10
N VAL A 137 9.26 12.10 -2.27
CA VAL A 137 9.74 10.74 -2.52
C VAL A 137 9.09 10.17 -3.79
N LEU A 138 7.78 10.22 -3.92
CA LEU A 138 7.05 9.72 -5.09
C LEU A 138 7.53 10.40 -6.38
N LEU A 139 7.62 11.72 -6.39
CA LEU A 139 8.14 12.49 -7.53
C LEU A 139 9.58 12.09 -7.87
N SER A 140 10.43 11.89 -6.85
CA SER A 140 11.82 11.48 -7.04
C SER A 140 11.99 10.08 -7.62
N MET A 141 10.96 9.23 -7.54
CA MET A 141 10.98 7.88 -8.13
C MET A 141 10.78 7.92 -9.64
N LEU A 142 10.27 9.01 -10.16
CA LEU A 142 9.93 9.19 -11.57
C LEU A 142 11.03 9.92 -12.34
N PRO A 143 11.19 9.63 -13.65
CA PRO A 143 12.04 10.45 -14.50
C PRO A 143 11.49 11.89 -14.62
N PRO A 144 12.36 12.88 -14.89
CA PRO A 144 11.93 14.26 -15.15
C PRO A 144 10.88 14.32 -16.25
N GLY A 145 9.78 15.04 -15.99
CA GLY A 145 8.68 15.21 -16.95
C GLY A 145 7.69 14.04 -17.04
N ALA A 146 7.90 12.96 -16.30
CA ALA A 146 7.00 11.81 -16.31
C ALA A 146 5.55 12.15 -15.92
N PRO A 147 5.24 13.01 -14.94
CA PRO A 147 3.86 13.39 -14.67
C PRO A 147 3.16 14.06 -15.86
N ALA A 148 3.85 14.94 -16.55
CA ALA A 148 3.29 15.62 -17.73
C ALA A 148 3.05 14.63 -18.90
N GLN A 149 3.95 13.66 -19.08
CA GLN A 149 3.78 12.59 -20.08
C GLN A 149 2.62 11.67 -19.70
N PHE A 150 2.52 11.32 -18.42
CA PHE A 150 1.43 10.47 -17.91
C PHE A 150 0.06 11.10 -18.20
N ARG A 151 -0.13 12.39 -17.90
CA ARG A 151 -1.39 13.10 -18.19
C ARG A 151 -1.77 13.07 -19.68
N LYS A 152 -0.79 13.11 -20.57
CA LYS A 152 -1.03 13.03 -22.03
C LYS A 152 -1.42 11.61 -22.47
N LEU A 153 -0.79 10.59 -21.91
CA LEU A 153 -1.01 9.20 -22.27
C LEU A 153 -2.27 8.62 -21.61
N PHE A 154 -2.57 9.07 -20.39
CA PHE A 154 -3.67 8.58 -19.57
C PHE A 154 -4.58 9.74 -19.13
N PRO A 155 -5.34 10.35 -20.07
CA PRO A 155 -6.35 11.33 -19.70
C PRO A 155 -7.39 10.67 -18.76
N PRO A 156 -8.10 11.43 -17.90
CA PRO A 156 -9.03 10.88 -16.90
C PRO A 156 -10.27 10.26 -17.56
N THR A 157 -10.09 9.08 -18.12
CA THR A 157 -11.10 8.27 -18.78
C THR A 157 -11.31 6.97 -18.03
N LYS A 158 -12.47 6.31 -18.24
CA LYS A 158 -12.75 4.98 -17.73
C LYS A 158 -11.58 4.00 -18.01
N TRP A 159 -11.08 3.97 -19.27
CA TRP A 159 -9.97 3.11 -19.64
C TRP A 159 -8.70 3.38 -18.81
N ALA A 160 -8.34 4.66 -18.63
CA ALA A 160 -7.17 5.02 -17.83
C ALA A 160 -7.34 4.61 -16.37
N ALA A 161 -8.54 4.76 -15.80
CA ALA A 161 -8.85 4.33 -14.45
C ALA A 161 -8.75 2.81 -14.29
N GLU A 162 -9.35 2.04 -15.20
CA GLU A 162 -9.28 0.57 -15.21
C GLU A 162 -7.85 0.05 -15.41
N PHE A 163 -7.07 0.68 -16.30
CA PHE A 163 -5.68 0.33 -16.53
C PHE A 163 -4.83 0.56 -15.28
N ASN A 164 -4.98 1.69 -14.59
CA ASN A 164 -4.25 1.99 -13.37
C ASN A 164 -4.64 1.05 -12.22
N ALA A 165 -5.91 0.70 -12.09
CA ALA A 165 -6.36 -0.31 -11.13
C ALA A 165 -5.70 -1.67 -11.40
N ALA A 166 -5.68 -2.12 -12.65
CA ALA A 166 -5.04 -3.37 -13.03
C ALA A 166 -3.52 -3.36 -12.80
N LEU A 167 -2.85 -2.23 -13.03
CA LEU A 167 -1.41 -2.07 -12.79
C LEU A 167 -1.07 -2.03 -11.29
N THR A 168 -1.94 -1.49 -10.47
CA THR A 168 -1.72 -1.33 -9.02
C THR A 168 -1.53 -2.67 -8.33
N VAL A 169 -2.32 -3.67 -8.68
CA VAL A 169 -2.31 -4.99 -8.02
C VAL A 169 -0.91 -5.64 -8.06
N PRO A 170 -0.27 -5.89 -9.20
CA PRO A 170 1.05 -6.51 -9.23
C PRO A 170 2.17 -5.57 -8.76
N PHE A 171 2.05 -4.26 -9.03
CA PHE A 171 3.15 -3.33 -8.81
C PHE A 171 3.30 -2.91 -7.34
N PHE A 172 2.20 -2.79 -6.61
CA PHE A 172 2.21 -2.35 -5.21
C PHE A 172 1.98 -3.47 -4.19
N HIS A 173 1.97 -4.73 -4.63
CA HIS A 173 1.84 -5.88 -3.74
C HIS A 173 2.85 -5.85 -2.57
N TRP A 174 4.09 -5.47 -2.85
CA TRP A 174 5.14 -5.38 -1.84
C TRP A 174 4.81 -4.38 -0.71
N LEU A 175 4.07 -3.30 -1.04
CA LEU A 175 3.73 -2.23 -0.11
C LEU A 175 2.46 -2.52 0.68
N VAL A 176 1.40 -2.92 -0.03
CA VAL A 176 0.05 -3.03 0.57
C VAL A 176 -0.41 -4.46 0.82
N GLY A 177 0.28 -5.45 0.25
CA GLY A 177 -0.08 -6.85 0.37
C GLY A 177 -1.15 -7.30 -0.64
N PRO A 178 -1.85 -8.41 -0.34
CA PRO A 178 -2.84 -9.02 -1.21
C PRO A 178 -3.96 -8.07 -1.62
N SER A 179 -4.17 -7.93 -2.92
CA SER A 179 -5.19 -7.06 -3.49
C SER A 179 -5.75 -7.62 -4.80
N GLU A 180 -6.92 -7.14 -5.18
CA GLU A 180 -7.59 -7.56 -6.42
C GLU A 180 -8.36 -6.41 -7.05
N VAL A 181 -8.55 -6.48 -8.38
CA VAL A 181 -9.36 -5.51 -9.11
C VAL A 181 -10.83 -5.83 -8.92
N VAL A 182 -11.60 -4.83 -8.48
CA VAL A 182 -13.03 -4.94 -8.25
C VAL A 182 -13.83 -3.98 -9.13
N GLU A 183 -15.10 -4.32 -9.38
CA GLU A 183 -16.04 -3.42 -10.03
C GLU A 183 -16.53 -2.38 -9.01
N VAL A 184 -16.52 -1.13 -9.43
CA VAL A 184 -17.02 0.02 -8.65
C VAL A 184 -17.89 0.89 -9.52
N GLU A 185 -18.72 1.73 -8.90
CA GLU A 185 -19.51 2.73 -9.59
C GLU A 185 -18.87 4.11 -9.41
N VAL A 186 -18.54 4.78 -10.52
CA VAL A 186 -18.02 6.14 -10.52
C VAL A 186 -18.90 6.97 -11.44
N ASP A 187 -19.47 8.04 -10.90
CA ASP A 187 -20.41 8.94 -11.61
C ASP A 187 -21.57 8.19 -12.29
N GLY A 188 -22.11 7.16 -11.62
CA GLY A 188 -23.23 6.35 -12.14
C GLY A 188 -22.83 5.31 -13.19
N VAL A 189 -21.53 5.14 -13.47
CA VAL A 189 -21.01 4.19 -14.45
C VAL A 189 -20.25 3.07 -13.75
N LYS A 190 -20.64 1.83 -14.00
CA LYS A 190 -19.91 0.64 -13.55
C LYS A 190 -18.62 0.45 -14.32
N GLN A 191 -17.52 0.28 -13.60
CA GLN A 191 -16.19 0.12 -14.18
C GLN A 191 -15.28 -0.70 -13.26
N ARG A 192 -14.28 -1.39 -13.86
CA ARG A 192 -13.30 -2.18 -13.11
C ARG A 192 -12.09 -1.34 -12.70
N SER A 193 -12.37 -0.21 -12.07
CA SER A 193 -11.37 0.76 -11.61
C SER A 193 -11.17 0.78 -10.10
N GLY A 194 -11.79 -0.17 -9.39
CA GLY A 194 -11.55 -0.41 -7.99
C GLY A 194 -10.38 -1.36 -7.76
N VAL A 195 -9.64 -1.16 -6.67
CA VAL A 195 -8.68 -2.12 -6.12
C VAL A 195 -9.04 -2.35 -4.67
N HIS A 196 -9.40 -3.59 -4.33
CA HIS A 196 -9.64 -4.02 -2.97
C HIS A 196 -8.37 -4.63 -2.38
N ILE A 197 -7.79 -3.98 -1.36
CA ILE A 197 -6.67 -4.49 -0.57
C ILE A 197 -7.27 -5.28 0.58
N LYS A 198 -7.11 -6.60 0.57
CA LYS A 198 -7.75 -7.54 1.53
C LYS A 198 -7.35 -7.28 2.98
N LYS A 199 -6.08 -7.00 3.20
CA LYS A 199 -5.51 -6.60 4.50
C LYS A 199 -4.23 -5.83 4.25
N CYS A 200 -4.23 -4.55 4.58
CA CYS A 200 -3.12 -3.67 4.26
C CYS A 200 -1.87 -4.00 5.07
N ARG A 201 -0.82 -4.48 4.40
CA ARG A 201 0.48 -4.80 5.00
C ARG A 201 1.08 -3.61 5.74
N TYR A 202 0.94 -2.39 5.19
CA TYR A 202 1.47 -1.18 5.80
C TYR A 202 0.73 -0.81 7.09
N LEU A 203 -0.60 -0.91 7.10
CA LEU A 203 -1.40 -0.66 8.29
C LEU A 203 -1.17 -1.75 9.36
N GLU A 204 -1.12 -3.03 8.97
CA GLU A 204 -0.85 -4.16 9.85
C GLU A 204 0.51 -4.02 10.56
N ASN A 205 1.57 -3.65 9.82
CA ASN A 205 2.92 -3.53 10.40
C ASN A 205 3.16 -2.22 11.14
N SER A 206 2.48 -1.15 10.76
CA SER A 206 2.62 0.14 11.47
C SER A 206 1.75 0.25 12.71
N GLY A 207 0.58 -0.39 12.70
CA GLY A 207 -0.44 -0.27 13.75
C GLY A 207 -0.90 1.19 14.00
N CYS A 208 -0.79 2.06 12.99
CA CYS A 208 -0.93 3.50 13.19
C CYS A 208 -1.84 4.16 12.17
N VAL A 209 -2.98 4.70 12.62
CA VAL A 209 -3.90 5.48 11.80
C VAL A 209 -3.21 6.68 11.14
N GLY A 210 -2.40 7.43 11.89
CA GLY A 210 -1.66 8.58 11.37
C GLY A 210 -0.70 8.19 10.25
N MET A 211 -0.03 7.04 10.32
CA MET A 211 0.81 6.55 9.22
C MET A 211 -0.02 6.18 7.99
N CYS A 212 -1.13 5.48 8.18
CA CYS A 212 -2.05 5.16 7.08
C CYS A 212 -2.53 6.44 6.38
N VAL A 213 -3.00 7.43 7.14
CA VAL A 213 -3.61 8.63 6.57
C VAL A 213 -2.56 9.60 6.01
N ASN A 214 -1.54 9.98 6.81
CA ASN A 214 -0.60 11.04 6.44
C ASN A 214 0.54 10.56 5.54
N MET A 215 0.94 9.29 5.62
CA MET A 215 2.08 8.76 4.88
C MET A 215 1.67 7.88 3.69
N CYS A 216 0.39 7.51 3.59
CA CYS A 216 -0.11 6.68 2.51
C CYS A 216 -1.32 7.32 1.82
N LYS A 217 -2.49 7.35 2.47
CA LYS A 217 -3.75 7.76 1.83
C LYS A 217 -3.66 9.14 1.18
N ILE A 218 -3.48 10.19 1.97
CA ILE A 218 -3.54 11.57 1.47
C ILE A 218 -2.48 11.85 0.40
N PRO A 219 -1.18 11.59 0.64
CA PRO A 219 -0.16 11.89 -0.38
C PRO A 219 -0.33 11.05 -1.66
N THR A 220 -0.88 9.84 -1.57
CA THR A 220 -1.16 9.03 -2.77
C THR A 220 -2.34 9.59 -3.55
N GLN A 221 -3.43 9.98 -2.88
CA GLN A 221 -4.57 10.64 -3.53
C GLN A 221 -4.15 11.94 -4.21
N ASP A 222 -3.40 12.79 -3.50
CA ASP A 222 -2.89 14.05 -4.04
C ASP A 222 -1.96 13.83 -5.22
N PHE A 223 -1.07 12.85 -5.14
CA PHE A 223 -0.14 12.52 -6.21
C PHE A 223 -0.87 12.09 -7.49
N PHE A 224 -1.83 11.16 -7.40
CA PHE A 224 -2.59 10.73 -8.57
C PHE A 224 -3.49 11.84 -9.11
N THR A 225 -4.16 12.58 -8.25
CA THR A 225 -5.07 13.65 -8.65
C THR A 225 -4.32 14.85 -9.24
N ASN A 226 -3.30 15.34 -8.56
CA ASN A 226 -2.64 16.60 -8.90
C ASN A 226 -1.45 16.42 -9.86
N GLU A 227 -0.66 15.34 -9.70
CA GLU A 227 0.51 15.12 -10.54
C GLU A 227 0.18 14.31 -11.80
N PHE A 228 -0.63 13.26 -11.67
CA PHE A 228 -1.02 12.42 -12.79
C PHE A 228 -2.31 12.87 -13.48
N GLY A 229 -3.12 13.72 -12.83
CA GLY A 229 -4.40 14.20 -13.37
C GLY A 229 -5.47 13.11 -13.44
N LEU A 230 -5.29 12.00 -12.73
CA LEU A 230 -6.24 10.91 -12.59
C LEU A 230 -6.75 10.86 -11.15
N PRO A 231 -7.99 11.30 -10.85
CA PRO A 231 -8.52 11.26 -9.49
C PRO A 231 -8.44 9.86 -8.87
N LEU A 232 -8.12 9.82 -7.59
CA LEU A 232 -8.05 8.58 -6.81
C LEU A 232 -8.61 8.83 -5.42
N THR A 233 -9.59 8.03 -5.01
CA THR A 233 -10.09 7.98 -3.64
C THR A 233 -9.63 6.69 -2.96
N MET A 234 -9.12 6.79 -1.73
CA MET A 234 -8.74 5.64 -0.92
C MET A 234 -9.63 5.59 0.34
N ILE A 235 -10.17 4.43 0.66
CA ILE A 235 -11.13 4.21 1.74
C ILE A 235 -10.60 3.10 2.66
N PRO A 236 -9.73 3.44 3.64
CA PRO A 236 -9.23 2.45 4.59
C PRO A 236 -10.32 2.05 5.58
N ASN A 237 -10.42 0.77 5.85
CA ASN A 237 -11.21 0.20 6.94
C ASN A 237 -10.26 -0.20 8.08
N PHE A 238 -10.43 0.40 9.24
CA PHE A 238 -9.54 0.17 10.38
C PHE A 238 -10.01 -0.99 11.28
N GLU A 239 -11.17 -1.59 11.00
CA GLU A 239 -11.66 -2.75 11.75
C GLU A 239 -11.02 -4.04 11.26
N ASP A 240 -10.91 -4.21 9.94
CA ASP A 240 -10.33 -5.40 9.30
C ASP A 240 -8.99 -5.14 8.61
N MET A 241 -8.52 -3.89 8.64
CA MET A 241 -7.30 -3.41 7.96
C MET A 241 -7.35 -3.51 6.44
N SER A 242 -8.53 -3.62 5.83
CA SER A 242 -8.71 -3.54 4.38
C SER A 242 -8.63 -2.09 3.87
N CYS A 243 -8.53 -1.91 2.57
CA CYS A 243 -8.58 -0.59 1.95
C CYS A 243 -9.09 -0.70 0.52
N ASP A 244 -10.08 0.11 0.17
CA ASP A 244 -10.52 0.26 -1.21
C ASP A 244 -9.86 1.47 -1.86
N MET A 245 -9.39 1.30 -3.09
CA MET A 245 -8.88 2.36 -3.94
C MET A 245 -9.81 2.48 -5.15
N VAL A 246 -10.33 3.68 -5.43
CA VAL A 246 -11.25 3.92 -6.54
C VAL A 246 -10.65 4.95 -7.49
N TYR A 247 -10.13 4.49 -8.62
CA TYR A 247 -9.60 5.35 -9.66
C TYR A 247 -10.74 6.00 -10.47
N GLY A 248 -10.57 7.30 -10.76
CA GLY A 248 -11.59 8.12 -11.41
C GLY A 248 -12.50 8.86 -10.44
N GLN A 249 -12.52 8.48 -9.16
CA GLN A 249 -13.32 9.15 -8.14
C GLN A 249 -12.53 10.25 -7.45
N VAL A 250 -13.10 11.47 -7.43
CA VAL A 250 -12.51 12.64 -6.74
C VAL A 250 -12.55 12.41 -5.23
N PRO A 251 -11.40 12.51 -4.53
CA PRO A 251 -11.37 12.33 -3.07
C PRO A 251 -12.08 13.50 -2.36
N PRO A 252 -12.76 13.22 -1.23
CA PRO A 252 -13.33 14.27 -0.40
C PRO A 252 -12.23 15.15 0.22
N ARG A 253 -12.59 16.35 0.64
CA ARG A 253 -11.70 17.19 1.46
C ARG A 253 -11.39 16.47 2.76
N PHE A 254 -10.21 16.73 3.32
CA PHE A 254 -9.78 16.05 4.54
C PHE A 254 -10.80 16.18 5.69
N GLU A 255 -11.37 17.37 5.86
CA GLU A 255 -12.34 17.66 6.93
C GLU A 255 -13.67 16.91 6.76
N GLU A 256 -14.02 16.58 5.51
CA GLU A 256 -15.23 15.85 5.12
C GLU A 256 -14.99 14.32 5.08
N ASP A 257 -13.72 13.92 5.02
CA ASP A 257 -13.34 12.50 4.97
C ASP A 257 -13.51 11.85 6.36
N PRO A 258 -14.21 10.72 6.46
CA PRO A 258 -14.41 10.02 7.73
C PRO A 258 -13.10 9.74 8.48
N VAL A 259 -11.98 9.54 7.77
CA VAL A 259 -10.68 9.28 8.40
C VAL A 259 -10.18 10.44 9.26
N SER A 260 -10.66 11.67 9.03
CA SER A 260 -10.26 12.85 9.83
C SER A 260 -10.65 12.73 11.31
N LYS A 261 -11.65 11.92 11.60
CA LYS A 261 -12.20 11.68 12.95
C LYS A 261 -11.82 10.30 13.51
N GLN A 262 -10.93 9.58 12.83
CA GLN A 262 -10.57 8.22 13.22
C GLN A 262 -9.77 8.21 14.53
N PRO A 263 -10.17 7.43 15.56
CA PRO A 263 -9.39 7.22 16.76
C PRO A 263 -8.14 6.38 16.48
N CYS A 264 -7.20 6.35 17.42
CA CYS A 264 -6.09 5.40 17.37
C CYS A 264 -6.59 3.95 17.46
N LEU A 265 -5.84 3.02 16.88
CA LEU A 265 -6.07 1.57 17.07
C LEU A 265 -5.68 1.22 18.51
N ALA A 266 -6.67 1.04 19.38
CA ALA A 266 -6.47 0.91 20.82
C ALA A 266 -5.55 -0.25 21.21
N ASP A 267 -5.70 -1.38 20.53
CA ASP A 267 -4.97 -2.62 20.85
C ASP A 267 -3.54 -2.69 20.30
N VAL A 268 -3.18 -1.78 19.37
CA VAL A 268 -1.91 -1.86 18.63
C VAL A 268 -1.08 -0.59 18.75
N CYS A 269 -1.70 0.58 18.90
CA CYS A 269 -1.02 1.86 18.93
C CYS A 269 -0.48 2.17 20.32
N SER A 270 0.87 2.20 20.47
CA SER A 270 1.53 2.56 21.73
C SER A 270 1.27 4.00 22.22
N MET A 271 0.70 4.85 21.35
CA MET A 271 0.31 6.24 21.65
C MET A 271 -1.21 6.41 21.80
N ALA A 272 -1.97 5.31 21.79
CA ALA A 272 -3.41 5.38 21.97
C ALA A 272 -3.74 5.99 23.33
N ASN A 273 -4.53 7.07 23.30
CA ASN A 273 -5.11 7.64 24.50
C ASN A 273 -6.58 7.25 24.55
N PRO A 274 -7.03 6.46 25.52
CA PRO A 274 -8.43 6.03 25.62
C PRO A 274 -9.42 7.21 25.76
N SER A 275 -8.96 8.36 26.23
CA SER A 275 -9.78 9.57 26.36
C SER A 275 -9.82 10.42 25.09
N SER A 276 -9.03 10.12 24.07
CA SER A 276 -9.01 10.87 22.81
C SER A 276 -9.91 10.22 21.77
N SER A 277 -10.95 10.93 21.35
CA SER A 277 -11.86 10.49 20.28
C SER A 277 -11.23 10.51 18.88
N ILE A 278 -10.07 11.17 18.71
CA ILE A 278 -9.39 11.33 17.41
C ILE A 278 -7.91 11.06 17.61
N CYS A 279 -7.29 10.40 16.62
CA CYS A 279 -5.86 10.16 16.60
C CYS A 279 -5.07 11.50 16.62
N PRO A 280 -4.18 11.74 17.59
CA PRO A 280 -3.45 13.00 17.70
C PRO A 280 -2.63 13.37 16.46
N LYS A 281 -2.18 12.37 15.69
CA LYS A 281 -1.43 12.59 14.44
C LYS A 281 -2.27 13.13 13.29
N LEU A 282 -3.59 13.11 13.39
CA LEU A 282 -4.49 13.70 12.41
C LEU A 282 -4.79 15.18 12.71
N GLN A 283 -4.55 15.61 13.93
CA GLN A 283 -4.80 16.97 14.40
C GLN A 283 -3.57 17.89 14.33
N ALA A 284 -2.37 17.32 14.22
CA ALA A 284 -1.10 18.03 14.28
C ALA A 284 -0.62 18.59 12.92
#